data_e6711a43ed5d13b204ac23ed9135b3b4
#
_entry.id   e6711a43ed5d13b204ac23ed9135b3b4
#
_cell.length_a   1.000
_cell.length_b   1.000
_cell.length_c   1.000
_cell.angle_alpha   90.00
_cell.angle_beta   90.00
_cell.angle_gamma   90.00
#
_symmetry.space_group_name_H-M   'P 1'
#
loop_
_entity.id
_entity.type
_entity.pdbx_description
1 polymer ?
#
loop_
_entity_poly.entity_id
_entity_poly.type
_entity_poly.pdbx_seq_one_letter_code
_entity_poly.pdbx_strand_id
1 'polypeptide(L)'
;RHLIDETINEFQIVDFSKATIREVKAIASKAETASGVEFIKMEMGVPGLPPSAVGVKAEIEALQNGIASLYPDINGLPELKKEASNFIKAFINVDLSPEGCVPVTGSMQGTFASFLTCSQCDEKKDTILFIDPGFPVQKQQLVVMGQKFETFDVYDYRGEKLKEKLESYLKKGNISAI
;
A
#
# COMPACT_ATOMS: atom_id res chain seq x y z
N ARG A 1 -7.40 12.28 -30.83
CA ARG A 1 -6.69 11.05 -31.15
C ARG A 1 -5.21 11.31 -31.42
N HIS A 2 -4.86 12.21 -32.37
CA HIS A 2 -3.47 12.53 -32.71
C HIS A 2 -2.60 12.89 -31.50
N LEU A 3 -3.09 13.75 -30.59
CA LEU A 3 -2.38 14.13 -29.37
C LEU A 3 -2.11 12.95 -28.42
N ILE A 4 -3.07 12.01 -28.33
CA ILE A 4 -2.90 10.80 -27.52
C ILE A 4 -1.80 9.94 -28.13
N ASP A 5 -1.85 9.73 -29.44
CA ASP A 5 -0.84 8.96 -30.17
C ASP A 5 0.57 9.56 -30.05
N GLU A 6 0.69 10.91 -30.13
CA GLU A 6 1.94 11.62 -29.88
C GLU A 6 2.47 11.42 -28.47
N THR A 7 1.59 11.50 -27.45
CA THR A 7 1.97 11.32 -26.06
C THR A 7 2.39 9.88 -25.77
N ILE A 8 1.70 8.91 -26.36
CA ILE A 8 2.07 7.49 -26.28
C ILE A 8 3.50 7.27 -26.82
N ASN A 9 3.79 7.87 -27.98
CA ASN A 9 5.10 7.79 -28.61
C ASN A 9 6.19 8.48 -27.78
N GLU A 10 5.89 9.65 -27.19
CA GLU A 10 6.80 10.39 -26.31
C GLU A 10 7.21 9.56 -25.08
N PHE A 11 6.25 8.86 -24.48
CA PHE A 11 6.51 7.96 -23.34
C PHE A 11 7.02 6.57 -23.78
N GLN A 12 7.15 6.31 -25.06
CA GLN A 12 7.59 5.02 -25.62
C GLN A 12 6.75 3.82 -25.13
N ILE A 13 5.46 4.04 -24.92
CA ILE A 13 4.57 2.99 -24.46
C ILE A 13 4.24 2.05 -25.61
N VAL A 14 4.87 0.89 -25.61
CA VAL A 14 4.65 -0.17 -26.63
C VAL A 14 3.43 -1.01 -26.29
N ASP A 15 3.17 -1.20 -25.01
CA ASP A 15 2.11 -2.06 -24.49
C ASP A 15 1.41 -1.41 -23.31
N PHE A 16 0.17 -0.98 -23.49
CA PHE A 16 -0.63 -0.34 -22.44
C PHE A 16 -0.88 -1.23 -21.22
N SER A 17 -0.86 -2.55 -21.37
CA SER A 17 -1.00 -3.46 -20.23
C SER A 17 0.17 -3.37 -19.24
N LYS A 18 1.29 -2.78 -19.68
CA LYS A 18 2.50 -2.58 -18.89
C LYS A 18 2.73 -1.12 -18.51
N ALA A 19 1.88 -0.21 -19.01
CA ALA A 19 1.98 1.21 -18.69
C ALA A 19 1.80 1.45 -17.19
N THR A 20 2.65 2.29 -16.64
CA THR A 20 2.54 2.71 -15.24
C THR A 20 1.38 3.68 -15.03
N ILE A 21 0.86 3.75 -13.80
CA ILE A 21 -0.17 4.72 -13.42
C ILE A 21 0.27 6.16 -13.75
N ARG A 22 1.57 6.46 -13.62
CA ARG A 22 2.13 7.79 -13.93
C ARG A 22 2.04 8.10 -15.42
N GLU A 23 2.35 7.17 -16.28
CA GLU A 23 2.27 7.31 -17.73
C GLU A 23 0.81 7.49 -18.17
N VAL A 24 -0.11 6.67 -17.68
CA VAL A 24 -1.54 6.81 -17.97
C VAL A 24 -2.07 8.17 -17.50
N LYS A 25 -1.70 8.62 -16.29
CA LYS A 25 -2.06 9.93 -15.77
C LYS A 25 -1.50 11.07 -16.63
N ALA A 26 -0.27 10.97 -17.08
CA ALA A 26 0.35 11.99 -17.92
C ALA A 26 -0.36 12.11 -19.26
N ILE A 27 -0.71 11.00 -19.90
CA ILE A 27 -1.49 10.97 -21.15
C ILE A 27 -2.86 11.62 -20.94
N ALA A 28 -3.59 11.21 -19.89
CA ALA A 28 -4.90 11.74 -19.57
C ALA A 28 -4.86 13.27 -19.33
N SER A 29 -3.89 13.73 -18.52
CA SER A 29 -3.73 15.17 -18.23
C SER A 29 -3.36 15.99 -19.45
N LYS A 30 -2.53 15.47 -20.34
CA LYS A 30 -2.15 16.14 -21.58
C LYS A 30 -3.33 16.24 -22.55
N ALA A 31 -4.09 15.17 -22.68
CA ALA A 31 -5.31 15.15 -23.48
C ALA A 31 -6.40 16.10 -22.94
N GLU A 32 -6.58 16.15 -21.63
CA GLU A 32 -7.49 17.05 -20.94
C GLU A 32 -7.13 18.52 -21.19
N THR A 33 -5.87 18.88 -21.00
CA THR A 33 -5.37 20.24 -21.22
C THR A 33 -5.56 20.68 -22.67
N ALA A 34 -5.25 19.82 -23.63
CA ALA A 34 -5.32 20.18 -25.05
C ALA A 34 -6.75 20.18 -25.61
N SER A 35 -7.64 19.37 -25.06
CA SER A 35 -9.04 19.30 -25.52
C SER A 35 -9.96 20.28 -24.78
N GLY A 36 -9.58 20.74 -23.59
CA GLY A 36 -10.44 21.50 -22.69
C GLY A 36 -11.61 20.67 -22.09
N VAL A 37 -11.58 19.35 -22.29
CA VAL A 37 -12.58 18.43 -21.76
C VAL A 37 -12.08 17.81 -20.46
N GLU A 38 -12.82 17.97 -19.38
CA GLU A 38 -12.52 17.37 -18.09
C GLU A 38 -12.71 15.84 -18.15
N PHE A 39 -11.70 15.10 -17.69
CA PHE A 39 -11.73 13.64 -17.65
C PHE A 39 -12.07 13.13 -16.24
N ILE A 40 -12.89 12.10 -16.17
CA ILE A 40 -13.12 11.35 -14.95
C ILE A 40 -11.86 10.50 -14.68
N LYS A 41 -11.09 10.87 -13.66
CA LYS A 41 -9.84 10.22 -13.30
C LYS A 41 -10.12 8.90 -12.58
N MET A 42 -9.85 7.78 -13.24
CA MET A 42 -10.06 6.43 -12.69
C MET A 42 -8.76 5.63 -12.59
N GLU A 43 -7.64 6.21 -13.03
CA GLU A 43 -6.33 5.57 -13.03
C GLU A 43 -5.67 5.51 -11.63
N MET A 44 -6.15 6.31 -10.69
CA MET A 44 -5.62 6.35 -9.33
C MET A 44 -6.76 6.39 -8.31
N GLY A 45 -6.71 5.49 -7.33
CA GLY A 45 -7.61 5.53 -6.19
C GLY A 45 -7.27 6.69 -5.27
N VAL A 46 -8.12 7.73 -5.29
CA VAL A 46 -8.02 8.89 -4.40
C VAL A 46 -9.21 8.88 -3.45
N PRO A 47 -9.04 9.11 -2.13
CA PRO A 47 -10.14 9.09 -1.17
C PRO A 47 -11.30 10.03 -1.49
N GLY A 48 -11.10 11.15 -2.12
CA GLY A 48 -12.15 12.04 -2.65
C GLY A 48 -13.08 12.72 -1.64
N LEU A 49 -13.19 12.22 -0.42
CA LEU A 49 -13.98 12.84 0.65
C LEU A 49 -13.11 13.79 1.46
N PRO A 50 -13.66 14.93 1.90
CA PRO A 50 -12.94 15.83 2.79
C PRO A 50 -12.65 15.13 4.13
N PRO A 51 -11.53 15.48 4.80
CA PRO A 51 -11.25 14.96 6.13
C PRO A 51 -12.30 15.42 7.15
N SER A 52 -12.46 14.66 8.23
CA SER A 52 -13.37 15.03 9.32
C SER A 52 -13.00 16.40 9.90
N ALA A 53 -13.97 17.31 10.00
CA ALA A 53 -13.77 18.63 10.58
C ALA A 53 -13.26 18.56 12.02
N VAL A 54 -13.68 17.57 12.79
CA VAL A 54 -13.20 17.32 14.16
C VAL A 54 -11.72 16.97 14.16
N GLY A 55 -11.30 16.10 13.24
CA GLY A 55 -9.88 15.73 13.11
C GLY A 55 -9.00 16.91 12.70
N VAL A 56 -9.44 17.68 11.69
CA VAL A 56 -8.71 18.87 11.24
C VAL A 56 -8.56 19.91 12.37
N LYS A 57 -9.64 20.15 13.13
CA LYS A 57 -9.57 21.07 14.28
C LYS A 57 -8.59 20.59 15.33
N ALA A 58 -8.63 19.30 15.69
CA ALA A 58 -7.72 18.73 16.69
C ALA A 58 -6.25 18.80 16.24
N GLU A 59 -5.97 18.59 14.97
CA GLU A 59 -4.61 18.71 14.40
C GLU A 59 -4.11 20.17 14.50
N ILE A 60 -4.94 21.15 14.13
CA ILE A 60 -4.61 22.57 14.24
C ILE A 60 -4.31 22.95 15.70
N GLU A 61 -5.16 22.52 16.64
CA GLU A 61 -4.97 22.78 18.07
C GLU A 61 -3.67 22.13 18.59
N ALA A 62 -3.36 20.91 18.19
CA ALA A 62 -2.13 20.23 18.57
C ALA A 62 -0.87 20.97 18.05
N LEU A 63 -0.89 21.44 16.82
CA LEU A 63 0.20 22.24 16.25
C LEU A 63 0.37 23.57 16.97
N GLN A 64 -0.72 24.28 17.28
CA GLN A 64 -0.69 25.52 18.06
C GLN A 64 -0.15 25.33 19.49
N ASN A 65 -0.39 24.16 20.07
CA ASN A 65 0.11 23.76 21.37
C ASN A 65 1.56 23.21 21.35
N GLY A 66 2.23 23.29 20.19
CA GLY A 66 3.66 23.00 20.08
C GLY A 66 4.01 21.51 19.94
N ILE A 67 3.06 20.65 19.55
CA ILE A 67 3.33 19.21 19.36
C ILE A 67 4.49 18.96 18.40
N ALA A 68 4.68 19.81 17.39
CA ALA A 68 5.75 19.68 16.40
C ALA A 68 7.16 19.93 16.95
N SER A 69 7.29 20.46 18.19
CA SER A 69 8.58 20.66 18.85
C SER A 69 9.03 19.50 19.72
N LEU A 70 8.22 18.44 19.80
CA LEU A 70 8.48 17.27 20.64
C LEU A 70 8.91 16.07 19.80
N TYR A 71 9.82 15.27 20.33
CA TYR A 71 10.10 13.93 19.79
C TYR A 71 9.10 12.95 20.39
N PRO A 72 8.39 12.18 19.56
CA PRO A 72 7.56 11.09 20.07
C PRO A 72 8.42 9.94 20.60
N ASP A 73 7.84 9.10 21.44
CA ASP A 73 8.45 7.82 21.79
C ASP A 73 8.73 6.97 20.53
N ILE A 74 9.81 6.19 20.56
CA ILE A 74 10.20 5.30 19.44
C ILE A 74 9.05 4.38 19.02
N ASN A 75 8.26 3.91 19.99
CA ASN A 75 7.11 3.04 19.76
C ASN A 75 5.81 3.80 19.47
N GLY A 76 5.85 5.12 19.34
CA GLY A 76 4.70 5.99 19.13
C GLY A 76 4.05 6.48 20.42
N LEU A 77 3.21 7.51 20.31
CA LEU A 77 2.50 8.09 21.44
C LEU A 77 1.50 7.09 22.05
N PRO A 78 1.51 6.88 23.38
CA PRO A 78 0.60 5.93 24.04
C PRO A 78 -0.89 6.22 23.74
N GLU A 79 -1.28 7.48 23.69
CA GLU A 79 -2.62 7.91 23.37
C GLU A 79 -3.04 7.49 21.96
N LEU A 80 -2.17 7.70 20.96
CA LEU A 80 -2.43 7.27 19.58
C LEU A 80 -2.58 5.75 19.47
N LYS A 81 -1.72 5.00 20.14
CA LYS A 81 -1.76 3.54 20.17
C LYS A 81 -3.05 3.03 20.80
N LYS A 82 -3.49 3.66 21.90
CA LYS A 82 -4.77 3.35 22.55
C LYS A 82 -5.96 3.61 21.63
N GLU A 83 -5.98 4.77 20.97
CA GLU A 83 -7.08 5.09 20.05
C GLU A 83 -7.05 4.25 18.77
N ALA A 84 -5.87 3.83 18.29
CA ALA A 84 -5.76 2.84 17.21
C ALA A 84 -6.37 1.50 17.62
N SER A 85 -6.10 1.01 18.83
CA SER A 85 -6.72 -0.20 19.38
C SER A 85 -8.24 -0.07 19.48
N ASN A 86 -8.74 1.06 20.01
CA ASN A 86 -10.17 1.36 20.11
C ASN A 86 -10.84 1.39 18.73
N PHE A 87 -10.20 2.01 17.74
CA PHE A 87 -10.70 2.08 16.38
C PHE A 87 -10.80 0.68 15.74
N ILE A 88 -9.76 -0.14 15.86
CA ILE A 88 -9.75 -1.51 15.34
C ILE A 88 -10.86 -2.36 15.99
N LYS A 89 -11.04 -2.20 17.30
CA LYS A 89 -12.16 -2.88 18.01
C LYS A 89 -13.52 -2.44 17.50
N ALA A 90 -13.72 -1.13 17.34
CA ALA A 90 -15.00 -0.58 16.88
C ALA A 90 -15.30 -0.91 15.42
N PHE A 91 -14.29 -0.91 14.55
CA PHE A 91 -14.46 -1.02 13.09
C PHE A 91 -14.52 -2.47 12.59
N ILE A 92 -13.65 -3.34 13.11
CA ILE A 92 -13.54 -4.74 12.65
C ILE A 92 -13.69 -5.77 13.77
N ASN A 93 -14.03 -5.32 14.98
CA ASN A 93 -14.27 -6.17 16.17
C ASN A 93 -13.08 -7.09 16.53
N VAL A 94 -11.85 -6.59 16.36
CA VAL A 94 -10.63 -7.30 16.78
C VAL A 94 -10.09 -6.63 18.04
N ASP A 95 -9.79 -7.45 19.06
CA ASP A 95 -9.15 -6.99 20.29
C ASP A 95 -7.62 -6.98 20.09
N LEU A 96 -7.05 -5.78 20.05
CA LEU A 96 -5.62 -5.55 20.00
C LEU A 96 -5.15 -4.84 21.26
N SER A 97 -4.00 -5.29 21.80
CA SER A 97 -3.32 -4.51 22.83
C SER A 97 -2.75 -3.22 22.22
N PRO A 98 -2.88 -2.05 22.85
CA PRO A 98 -2.17 -0.84 22.42
C PRO A 98 -0.66 -1.05 22.26
N GLU A 99 -0.06 -1.91 23.07
CA GLU A 99 1.37 -2.25 22.99
C GLU A 99 1.75 -2.89 21.64
N GLY A 100 0.83 -3.60 21.01
CA GLY A 100 1.01 -4.20 19.70
C GLY A 100 0.82 -3.23 18.53
N CYS A 101 0.42 -1.99 18.78
CA CYS A 101 0.25 -0.95 17.75
C CYS A 101 1.55 -0.17 17.56
N VAL A 102 2.05 -0.11 16.34
CA VAL A 102 3.22 0.68 15.96
C VAL A 102 2.82 1.70 14.91
N PRO A 103 2.75 2.99 15.24
CA PRO A 103 2.49 4.04 14.26
C PRO A 103 3.59 4.13 13.21
N VAL A 104 3.20 4.30 11.96
CA VAL A 104 4.10 4.40 10.81
C VAL A 104 3.71 5.58 9.93
N THR A 105 4.66 6.09 9.16
CA THR A 105 4.41 7.16 8.18
C THR A 105 3.81 6.56 6.91
N GLY A 106 2.52 6.25 6.98
CA GLY A 106 1.78 5.61 5.90
C GLY A 106 2.04 4.11 5.76
N SER A 107 1.16 3.42 5.02
CA SER A 107 1.21 1.97 4.82
C SER A 107 2.48 1.49 4.13
N MET A 108 3.12 2.36 3.32
CA MET A 108 4.37 2.03 2.62
C MET A 108 5.54 1.79 3.58
N GLN A 109 5.65 2.59 4.64
CA GLN A 109 6.65 2.33 5.68
C GLN A 109 6.31 1.06 6.46
N GLY A 110 5.03 0.87 6.77
CA GLY A 110 4.56 -0.33 7.46
C GLY A 110 4.88 -1.61 6.68
N THR A 111 4.59 -1.66 5.38
CA THR A 111 4.89 -2.82 4.55
C THR A 111 6.39 -3.04 4.39
N PHE A 112 7.18 -1.98 4.21
CA PHE A 112 8.63 -2.06 4.13
C PHE A 112 9.23 -2.69 5.40
N ALA A 113 8.86 -2.17 6.57
CA ALA A 113 9.33 -2.68 7.86
C ALA A 113 8.88 -4.13 8.10
N SER A 114 7.62 -4.46 7.76
CA SER A 114 7.08 -5.81 7.90
C SER A 114 7.81 -6.81 7.01
N PHE A 115 8.03 -6.47 5.74
CA PHE A 115 8.75 -7.36 4.82
C PHE A 115 10.20 -7.58 5.25
N LEU A 116 10.89 -6.51 5.64
CA LEU A 116 12.26 -6.62 6.15
C LEU A 116 12.32 -7.53 7.37
N THR A 117 11.42 -7.34 8.32
CA THR A 117 11.35 -8.15 9.54
C THR A 117 11.02 -9.61 9.20
N CYS A 118 9.93 -9.86 8.47
CA CYS A 118 9.48 -11.20 8.16
C CYS A 118 10.51 -12.00 7.35
N SER A 119 11.24 -11.35 6.44
CA SER A 119 12.24 -12.03 5.61
C SER A 119 13.55 -12.35 6.38
N GLN A 120 13.72 -11.84 7.60
CA GLN A 120 14.93 -12.01 8.40
C GLN A 120 14.69 -12.70 9.75
N CYS A 121 13.45 -12.91 10.17
CA CYS A 121 13.13 -13.54 11.45
C CYS A 121 13.52 -15.03 11.54
N ASP A 122 13.52 -15.73 10.40
CA ASP A 122 13.80 -17.16 10.32
C ASP A 122 14.62 -17.43 9.06
N GLU A 123 15.86 -17.87 9.20
CA GLU A 123 16.76 -18.16 8.07
C GLU A 123 16.21 -19.19 7.08
N LYS A 124 15.30 -20.05 7.53
CA LYS A 124 14.64 -21.05 6.67
C LYS A 124 13.42 -20.51 5.94
N LYS A 125 12.88 -19.37 6.39
CA LYS A 125 11.67 -18.74 5.86
C LYS A 125 12.00 -17.34 5.37
N ASP A 126 12.60 -17.27 4.21
CA ASP A 126 13.13 -16.03 3.62
C ASP A 126 12.31 -15.48 2.44
N THR A 127 11.16 -16.08 2.18
CA THR A 127 10.35 -15.78 0.99
C THR A 127 8.99 -15.21 1.39
N ILE A 128 8.62 -14.06 0.80
CA ILE A 128 7.28 -13.48 0.92
C ILE A 128 6.41 -13.97 -0.24
N LEU A 129 5.20 -14.43 0.05
CA LEU A 129 4.25 -14.86 -0.97
C LEU A 129 3.24 -13.74 -1.25
N PHE A 130 3.09 -13.32 -2.51
CA PHE A 130 2.06 -12.38 -2.93
C PHE A 130 0.92 -13.08 -3.67
N ILE A 131 -0.29 -12.64 -3.37
CA ILE A 131 -1.49 -13.01 -4.09
C ILE A 131 -1.82 -11.88 -5.06
N ASP A 132 -1.70 -12.16 -6.37
CA ASP A 132 -1.99 -11.19 -7.41
C ASP A 132 -3.46 -11.28 -7.91
N PRO A 133 -4.02 -10.20 -8.45
CA PRO A 133 -3.43 -8.85 -8.59
C PRO A 133 -3.37 -8.09 -7.25
N GLY A 134 -2.25 -7.44 -7.00
CA GLY A 134 -2.02 -6.64 -5.80
C GLY A 134 -1.29 -5.34 -6.11
N PHE A 135 -1.00 -4.55 -5.07
CA PHE A 135 -0.30 -3.28 -5.23
C PHE A 135 1.18 -3.52 -5.63
N PRO A 136 1.60 -3.08 -6.83
CA PRO A 136 2.89 -3.50 -7.40
C PRO A 136 4.11 -2.97 -6.63
N VAL A 137 3.96 -1.85 -5.91
CA VAL A 137 5.07 -1.20 -5.18
C VAL A 137 5.59 -2.08 -4.05
N GLN A 138 4.75 -2.94 -3.47
CA GLN A 138 5.17 -3.87 -2.42
C GLN A 138 6.24 -4.85 -2.92
N LYS A 139 6.06 -5.42 -4.12
CA LYS A 139 7.08 -6.28 -4.74
C LYS A 139 8.34 -5.51 -5.07
N GLN A 140 8.20 -4.24 -5.50
CA GLN A 140 9.34 -3.37 -5.75
C GLN A 140 10.15 -3.11 -4.48
N GLN A 141 9.51 -3.00 -3.31
CA GLN A 141 10.22 -2.89 -2.03
C GLN A 141 11.12 -4.11 -1.80
N LEU A 142 10.62 -5.32 -2.05
CA LEU A 142 11.43 -6.55 -1.89
C LEU A 142 12.59 -6.60 -2.88
N VAL A 143 12.38 -6.19 -4.14
CA VAL A 143 13.45 -6.09 -5.12
C VAL A 143 14.56 -5.16 -4.64
N VAL A 144 14.21 -3.97 -4.15
CA VAL A 144 15.17 -2.99 -3.62
C VAL A 144 15.93 -3.53 -2.40
N MET A 145 15.24 -4.29 -1.54
CA MET A 145 15.86 -4.91 -0.37
C MET A 145 16.68 -6.18 -0.69
N GLY A 146 16.65 -6.67 -1.94
CA GLY A 146 17.27 -7.94 -2.32
C GLY A 146 16.60 -9.17 -1.70
N GLN A 147 15.32 -9.05 -1.32
CA GLN A 147 14.57 -10.12 -0.68
C GLN A 147 13.83 -10.99 -1.70
N LYS A 148 13.59 -12.24 -1.33
CA LYS A 148 12.90 -13.22 -2.19
C LYS A 148 11.39 -13.09 -2.07
N PHE A 149 10.70 -13.27 -3.18
CA PHE A 149 9.25 -13.39 -3.20
C PHE A 149 8.80 -14.38 -4.27
N GLU A 150 7.62 -14.96 -4.06
CA GLU A 150 6.86 -15.73 -5.03
C GLU A 150 5.48 -15.10 -5.22
N THR A 151 4.84 -15.34 -6.35
CA THR A 151 3.50 -14.82 -6.64
C THR A 151 2.63 -15.86 -7.32
N PHE A 152 1.31 -15.71 -7.20
CA PHE A 152 0.36 -16.39 -8.06
C PHE A 152 -0.89 -15.53 -8.27
N ASP A 153 -1.56 -15.70 -9.40
CA ASP A 153 -2.80 -15.00 -9.71
C ASP A 153 -4.00 -15.71 -9.06
N VAL A 154 -4.77 -14.98 -8.22
CA VAL A 154 -5.93 -15.51 -7.51
C VAL A 154 -7.10 -15.85 -8.45
N TYR A 155 -7.14 -15.27 -9.64
CA TYR A 155 -8.22 -15.52 -10.58
C TYR A 155 -8.30 -17.00 -11.02
N ASP A 156 -7.15 -17.67 -11.07
CA ASP A 156 -7.05 -19.10 -11.40
C ASP A 156 -7.41 -20.00 -10.21
N TYR A 157 -7.41 -19.42 -8.97
CA TYR A 157 -7.55 -20.16 -7.72
C TYR A 157 -8.56 -19.48 -6.81
N ARG A 158 -9.87 -19.74 -7.03
CA ARG A 158 -10.95 -19.21 -6.19
C ARG A 158 -11.61 -20.30 -5.36
N GLY A 159 -12.17 -19.93 -4.19
CA GLY A 159 -12.81 -20.87 -3.27
C GLY A 159 -11.81 -21.90 -2.72
N GLU A 160 -12.18 -23.16 -2.70
CA GLU A 160 -11.34 -24.25 -2.17
C GLU A 160 -9.98 -24.37 -2.87
N LYS A 161 -9.91 -24.06 -4.16
CA LYS A 161 -8.65 -24.06 -4.92
C LYS A 161 -7.63 -23.07 -4.35
N LEU A 162 -8.06 -21.96 -3.76
CA LEU A 162 -7.16 -21.01 -3.13
C LEU A 162 -6.46 -21.64 -1.92
N LYS A 163 -7.20 -22.37 -1.10
CA LYS A 163 -6.65 -23.10 0.04
C LYS A 163 -5.58 -24.11 -0.40
N GLU A 164 -5.91 -24.95 -1.38
CA GLU A 164 -4.97 -25.92 -1.92
C GLU A 164 -3.70 -25.25 -2.49
N LYS A 165 -3.87 -24.11 -3.18
CA LYS A 165 -2.76 -23.34 -3.72
C LYS A 165 -1.86 -22.79 -2.62
N LEU A 166 -2.43 -22.16 -1.59
CA LEU A 166 -1.69 -21.67 -0.43
C LEU A 166 -0.96 -22.80 0.29
N GLU A 167 -1.64 -23.91 0.55
CA GLU A 167 -1.01 -25.09 1.15
C GLU A 167 0.19 -25.60 0.34
N SER A 168 0.12 -25.55 -0.99
CA SER A 168 1.23 -25.98 -1.85
C SER A 168 2.48 -25.11 -1.68
N TYR A 169 2.31 -23.81 -1.42
CA TYR A 169 3.41 -22.90 -1.09
C TYR A 169 3.92 -23.13 0.33
N LEU A 170 3.02 -23.20 1.31
CA LEU A 170 3.38 -23.37 2.71
C LEU A 170 4.13 -24.69 2.97
N LYS A 171 3.80 -25.76 2.26
CA LYS A 171 4.50 -27.05 2.33
C LYS A 171 5.97 -26.99 1.89
N LYS A 172 6.40 -25.95 1.15
CA LYS A 172 7.82 -25.74 0.81
C LYS A 172 8.65 -25.38 2.05
N GLY A 173 8.02 -24.82 3.08
CA GLY A 173 8.65 -24.47 4.35
C GLY A 173 9.49 -23.19 4.32
N ASN A 174 9.54 -22.45 3.18
CA ASN A 174 10.35 -21.25 3.02
C ASN A 174 9.52 -19.94 3.06
N ILE A 175 8.20 -20.02 3.18
CA ILE A 175 7.33 -18.84 3.22
C ILE A 175 7.33 -18.25 4.63
N SER A 176 7.71 -16.98 4.74
CA SER A 176 7.74 -16.21 6.00
C SER A 176 6.48 -15.39 6.22
N ALA A 177 5.87 -14.89 5.15
CA ALA A 177 4.62 -14.12 5.19
C ALA A 177 3.85 -14.23 3.89
N ILE A 178 2.54 -13.90 3.94
CA ILE A 178 1.62 -13.82 2.80
C ILE A 178 0.98 -12.43 2.79
#